data_6b4fcd8629f43174e4d696893c140c6d
#
_entry.id   6b4fcd8629f43174e4d696893c140c6d
#
_cell.length_a   1.000
_cell.length_b   1.000
_cell.length_c   1.000
_cell.angle_alpha   90.00
_cell.angle_beta   90.00
_cell.angle_gamma   90.00
#
_symmetry.space_group_name_H-M   'P 1'
#
loop_
_entity.id
_entity.type
_entity.pdbx_description
1 polymer ?
#
loop_
_entity_poly.entity_id
_entity_poly.type
_entity_poly.pdbx_seq_one_letter_code
_entity_poly.pdbx_strand_id
1 'polypeptide(L)'
;PLTYTRPVFALRSGILTNLDRWQKALGQPVSGYAYDYLQSVFGGKPEHEEDIIWINGKLIPNVDLLKICEEIGPNEYAKGENGDVLVAKFKATKLSHAYDGILTADILEAMGLKGKITSLAPDGFTASHDLFRLNRQLIAHDLEYLLKTETFQEVKDPYTRVYGKDNLFVSEGAGIKAAIINAEDGPIYLGPHSKISEGAIVINSHAICEHATVQPAAKLRGDSTFGPWVKVGGE
;
A
#
# COMPACT_ATOMS: atom_id res chain seq x y z
N PRO A 1 2.16 17.40 -4.14
CA PRO A 1 3.62 17.38 -4.39
C PRO A 1 4.20 15.98 -4.41
N LEU A 2 3.75 15.04 -3.53
CA LEU A 2 4.27 13.67 -3.48
C LEU A 2 3.91 12.83 -4.73
N THR A 3 2.87 13.22 -5.45
CA THR A 3 2.41 12.54 -6.65
C THR A 3 3.05 13.06 -7.94
N TYR A 4 4.00 13.97 -7.85
CA TYR A 4 4.68 14.55 -9.00
C TYR A 4 5.63 13.54 -9.68
N THR A 5 6.30 12.72 -8.89
CA THR A 5 7.28 11.73 -9.39
C THR A 5 6.77 10.31 -9.41
N ARG A 6 5.60 10.06 -8.84
CA ARG A 6 4.92 8.76 -8.82
C ARG A 6 3.42 8.92 -8.56
N PRO A 7 2.57 8.07 -9.12
CA PRO A 7 1.13 8.12 -8.86
C PRO A 7 0.81 7.73 -7.42
N VAL A 8 -0.35 8.15 -6.92
CA VAL A 8 -0.79 7.90 -5.54
C VAL A 8 -0.84 6.41 -5.20
N PHE A 9 -1.24 5.56 -6.13
CA PHE A 9 -1.30 4.11 -5.92
C PHE A 9 0.07 3.45 -5.73
N ALA A 10 1.16 4.10 -6.17
CA ALA A 10 2.53 3.64 -5.98
C ALA A 10 3.19 4.20 -4.70
N LEU A 11 2.47 5.01 -3.93
CA LEU A 11 2.94 5.46 -2.63
C LEU A 11 2.90 4.29 -1.63
N ARG A 12 3.94 4.21 -0.80
CA ARG A 12 4.07 3.23 0.26
C ARG A 12 3.77 3.87 1.62
N SER A 13 2.86 3.27 2.35
CA SER A 13 2.59 3.48 3.76
C SER A 13 2.14 2.12 4.29
N GLY A 14 2.60 1.70 5.45
CA GLY A 14 2.53 0.29 5.82
C GLY A 14 3.65 -0.52 5.14
N ILE A 15 3.45 -1.80 4.91
CA ILE A 15 4.41 -2.70 4.27
C ILE A 15 4.32 -2.61 2.74
N LEU A 16 3.13 -2.46 2.21
CA LEU A 16 2.79 -2.53 0.80
C LEU A 16 2.65 -1.15 0.15
N THR A 17 2.78 -1.07 -1.17
CA THR A 17 2.20 0.06 -1.92
C THR A 17 0.69 -0.09 -1.97
N ASN A 18 -0.03 0.99 -2.30
CA ASN A 18 -1.47 0.89 -2.38
C ASN A 18 -1.94 -0.02 -3.53
N LEU A 19 -1.18 -0.07 -4.63
CA LEU A 19 -1.41 -1.00 -5.73
C LEU A 19 -1.28 -2.46 -5.27
N ASP A 20 -0.17 -2.79 -4.57
CA ASP A 20 0.06 -4.15 -4.05
C ASP A 20 -1.07 -4.57 -3.08
N ARG A 21 -1.55 -3.62 -2.28
CA ARG A 21 -2.65 -3.83 -1.33
C ARG A 21 -3.95 -4.18 -2.06
N TRP A 22 -4.28 -3.47 -3.15
CA TRP A 22 -5.42 -3.81 -3.99
C TRP A 22 -5.28 -5.15 -4.69
N GLN A 23 -4.09 -5.51 -5.20
CA GLN A 23 -3.84 -6.83 -5.77
C GLN A 23 -4.10 -7.96 -4.77
N LYS A 24 -3.62 -7.78 -3.53
CA LYS A 24 -3.84 -8.78 -2.47
C LYS A 24 -5.31 -8.85 -2.04
N ALA A 25 -5.99 -7.72 -1.93
CA ALA A 25 -7.39 -7.66 -1.54
C ALA A 25 -8.33 -8.29 -2.57
N LEU A 26 -8.06 -8.09 -3.86
CA LEU A 26 -8.85 -8.66 -4.96
C LEU A 26 -8.43 -10.09 -5.34
N GLY A 27 -7.27 -10.56 -4.90
CA GLY A 27 -6.71 -11.85 -5.28
C GLY A 27 -6.39 -12.01 -6.77
N GLN A 28 -6.20 -10.90 -7.48
CA GLN A 28 -5.92 -10.86 -8.92
C GLN A 28 -4.98 -9.71 -9.29
N PRO A 29 -4.29 -9.77 -10.45
CA PRO A 29 -3.45 -8.68 -10.92
C PRO A 29 -4.23 -7.38 -11.09
N VAL A 30 -3.65 -6.27 -10.67
CA VAL A 30 -4.17 -4.92 -10.85
C VAL A 30 -3.13 -4.07 -11.59
N SER A 31 -3.53 -3.41 -12.65
CA SER A 31 -2.65 -2.50 -13.40
C SER A 31 -2.84 -1.06 -12.95
N GLY A 32 -1.75 -0.31 -12.84
CA GLY A 32 -1.81 1.11 -12.58
C GLY A 32 -2.15 1.90 -13.85
N TYR A 33 -2.94 2.97 -13.71
CA TYR A 33 -3.13 3.96 -14.76
C TYR A 33 -2.66 5.32 -14.24
N ALA A 34 -1.55 5.80 -14.78
CA ALA A 34 -0.87 7.00 -14.32
C ALA A 34 -0.99 8.15 -15.36
N TYR A 35 -0.59 9.36 -14.95
CA TYR A 35 -0.37 10.47 -15.89
C TYR A 35 0.58 10.09 -17.01
N ASP A 36 0.40 10.63 -18.20
CA ASP A 36 1.14 10.26 -19.41
C ASP A 36 2.66 10.22 -19.20
N TYR A 37 3.23 11.20 -18.51
CA TYR A 37 4.67 11.25 -18.23
C TYR A 37 5.18 10.19 -17.24
N LEU A 38 4.28 9.52 -16.51
CA LEU A 38 4.59 8.45 -15.55
C LEU A 38 4.28 7.04 -16.10
N GLN A 39 3.54 6.94 -17.21
CA GLN A 39 3.03 5.66 -17.71
C GLN A 39 4.15 4.67 -18.08
N SER A 40 5.28 5.15 -18.57
CA SER A 40 6.42 4.29 -18.91
C SER A 40 6.99 3.52 -17.73
N VAL A 41 6.75 3.99 -16.50
CA VAL A 41 7.27 3.38 -15.26
C VAL A 41 6.16 2.72 -14.44
N PHE A 42 4.98 3.33 -14.39
CA PHE A 42 3.91 2.94 -13.44
C PHE A 42 2.68 2.34 -14.11
N GLY A 43 2.68 2.17 -15.43
CA GLY A 43 1.57 1.62 -16.17
C GLY A 43 0.67 2.67 -16.81
N GLY A 44 0.13 2.31 -17.95
CA GLY A 44 -0.70 3.13 -18.82
C GLY A 44 -2.03 2.48 -19.13
N LYS A 45 -2.63 2.89 -20.26
CA LYS A 45 -3.92 2.38 -20.71
C LYS A 45 -3.90 0.86 -20.87
N PRO A 46 -4.96 0.16 -20.42
CA PRO A 46 -5.11 -1.25 -20.74
C PRO A 46 -5.25 -1.42 -22.28
N GLU A 47 -4.56 -2.42 -22.82
CA GLU A 47 -4.53 -2.71 -24.27
C GLU A 47 -5.76 -3.52 -24.74
N HIS A 48 -6.68 -3.89 -23.84
CA HIS A 48 -7.81 -4.76 -24.12
C HIS A 48 -9.11 -3.98 -24.32
N GLU A 49 -10.01 -4.54 -25.14
CA GLU A 49 -11.36 -3.98 -25.38
C GLU A 49 -12.39 -4.38 -24.32
N GLU A 50 -11.98 -5.15 -23.32
CA GLU A 50 -12.83 -5.70 -22.28
C GLU A 50 -13.34 -4.65 -21.28
N ASP A 51 -14.36 -5.02 -20.52
CA ASP A 51 -14.83 -4.23 -19.38
C ASP A 51 -13.76 -4.21 -18.30
N ILE A 52 -13.44 -3.02 -17.81
CA ILE A 52 -12.52 -2.82 -16.70
C ILE A 52 -13.28 -2.29 -15.48
N ILE A 53 -12.77 -2.64 -14.31
CA ILE A 53 -13.14 -1.99 -13.06
C ILE A 53 -12.03 -1.00 -12.73
N TRP A 54 -12.35 0.27 -12.86
CA TRP A 54 -11.48 1.36 -12.45
C TRP A 54 -11.70 1.66 -10.98
N ILE A 55 -10.63 1.77 -10.22
CA ILE A 55 -10.64 2.06 -8.78
C ILE A 55 -9.79 3.31 -8.54
N ASN A 56 -10.30 4.23 -7.72
CA ASN A 56 -9.53 5.42 -7.36
C ASN A 56 -8.30 5.03 -6.56
N GLY A 57 -7.12 5.22 -7.14
CA GLY A 57 -5.83 4.77 -6.59
C GLY A 57 -5.44 5.35 -5.22
N LYS A 58 -6.14 6.38 -4.72
CA LYS A 58 -5.94 6.92 -3.38
C LYS A 58 -6.59 6.07 -2.28
N LEU A 59 -7.61 5.26 -2.62
CA LEU A 59 -8.43 4.52 -1.66
C LEU A 59 -7.70 3.30 -1.11
N ILE A 60 -7.83 3.08 0.18
CA ILE A 60 -7.35 1.86 0.85
C ILE A 60 -8.46 0.81 0.77
N PRO A 61 -8.17 -0.42 0.28
CA PRO A 61 -9.18 -1.47 0.18
C PRO A 61 -9.77 -1.82 1.54
N ASN A 62 -11.08 -1.98 1.58
CA ASN A 62 -11.83 -2.51 2.71
C ASN A 62 -13.00 -3.36 2.21
N VAL A 63 -13.70 -4.04 3.11
CA VAL A 63 -14.80 -4.96 2.78
C VAL A 63 -15.90 -4.27 1.97
N ASP A 64 -16.26 -3.02 2.33
CA ASP A 64 -17.33 -2.29 1.65
C ASP A 64 -16.93 -1.89 0.23
N LEU A 65 -15.68 -1.44 0.01
CA LEU A 65 -15.17 -1.14 -1.32
C LEU A 65 -15.08 -2.39 -2.21
N LEU A 66 -14.67 -3.53 -1.65
CA LEU A 66 -14.64 -4.80 -2.37
C LEU A 66 -16.04 -5.21 -2.80
N LYS A 67 -17.04 -5.05 -1.93
CA LYS A 67 -18.44 -5.31 -2.26
C LYS A 67 -18.94 -4.39 -3.38
N ILE A 68 -18.59 -3.10 -3.37
CA ILE A 68 -18.91 -2.19 -4.48
C ILE A 68 -18.27 -2.66 -5.79
N CYS A 69 -17.01 -3.13 -5.76
CA CYS A 69 -16.34 -3.67 -6.96
C CYS A 69 -17.06 -4.90 -7.54
N GLU A 70 -17.65 -5.75 -6.69
CA GLU A 70 -18.41 -6.92 -7.12
C GLU A 70 -19.80 -6.57 -7.68
N GLU A 71 -20.49 -5.61 -7.07
CA GLU A 71 -21.87 -5.26 -7.36
C GLU A 71 -22.03 -4.21 -8.50
N ILE A 72 -20.95 -3.52 -8.87
CA ILE A 72 -21.04 -2.45 -9.88
C ILE A 72 -21.33 -3.01 -11.27
N GLY A 73 -22.39 -2.48 -11.90
CA GLY A 73 -22.82 -2.89 -13.24
C GLY A 73 -22.04 -2.21 -14.36
N PRO A 74 -22.16 -2.73 -15.61
CA PRO A 74 -21.55 -2.12 -16.77
C PRO A 74 -22.05 -0.68 -17.00
N ASN A 75 -21.13 0.23 -17.30
CA ASN A 75 -21.40 1.67 -17.48
C ASN A 75 -22.00 2.34 -16.23
N GLU A 76 -21.58 1.90 -15.06
CA GLU A 76 -21.92 2.51 -13.79
C GLU A 76 -20.68 3.00 -13.06
N TYR A 77 -20.85 3.98 -12.17
CA TYR A 77 -19.84 4.39 -11.21
C TYR A 77 -20.44 4.67 -9.84
N ALA A 78 -19.67 4.43 -8.80
CA ALA A 78 -20.00 4.76 -7.42
C ALA A 78 -19.23 6.01 -6.99
N LYS A 79 -19.90 6.97 -6.34
CA LYS A 79 -19.28 8.14 -5.72
C LYS A 79 -19.71 8.26 -4.27
N GLY A 80 -18.80 8.73 -3.41
CA GLY A 80 -19.08 9.08 -2.03
C GLY A 80 -19.92 10.35 -1.93
N GLU A 81 -20.43 10.65 -0.73
CA GLU A 81 -21.20 11.87 -0.46
C GLU A 81 -20.39 13.16 -0.71
N ASN A 82 -19.06 13.09 -0.56
CA ASN A 82 -18.14 14.20 -0.86
C ASN A 82 -17.94 14.44 -2.38
N GLY A 83 -18.58 13.66 -3.24
CA GLY A 83 -18.48 13.75 -4.69
C GLY A 83 -17.30 12.99 -5.30
N ASP A 84 -16.40 12.43 -4.52
CA ASP A 84 -15.26 11.64 -5.01
C ASP A 84 -15.74 10.35 -5.68
N VAL A 85 -15.25 10.10 -6.90
CA VAL A 85 -15.46 8.81 -7.56
C VAL A 85 -14.63 7.75 -6.84
N LEU A 86 -15.27 6.65 -6.47
CA LEU A 86 -14.65 5.53 -5.76
C LEU A 86 -14.27 4.41 -6.73
N VAL A 87 -15.26 3.92 -7.48
CA VAL A 87 -15.14 2.79 -8.41
C VAL A 87 -15.99 3.07 -9.64
N ALA A 88 -15.56 2.64 -10.83
CA ALA A 88 -16.34 2.70 -12.05
C ALA A 88 -16.12 1.44 -12.90
N LYS A 89 -17.15 0.98 -13.63
CA LYS A 89 -17.05 -0.16 -14.55
C LYS A 89 -17.47 0.27 -15.96
N PHE A 90 -16.56 0.10 -16.90
CA PHE A 90 -16.77 0.50 -18.30
C PHE A 90 -15.78 -0.19 -19.23
N LYS A 91 -16.01 -0.12 -20.54
CA LYS A 91 -15.09 -0.66 -21.54
C LYS A 91 -13.79 0.15 -21.59
N ALA A 92 -12.65 -0.52 -21.61
CA ALA A 92 -11.32 0.09 -21.67
C ALA A 92 -11.14 1.07 -22.82
N THR A 93 -11.84 0.84 -23.95
CA THR A 93 -11.84 1.73 -25.12
C THR A 93 -12.31 3.15 -24.80
N LYS A 94 -13.14 3.33 -23.78
CA LYS A 94 -13.60 4.66 -23.32
C LYS A 94 -12.49 5.49 -22.66
N LEU A 95 -11.40 4.87 -22.18
CA LEU A 95 -10.26 5.58 -21.61
C LEU A 95 -9.49 6.44 -22.62
N SER A 96 -9.70 6.23 -23.94
CA SER A 96 -9.10 7.10 -24.96
C SER A 96 -9.49 8.58 -24.81
N HIS A 97 -10.57 8.85 -24.11
CA HIS A 97 -11.13 10.16 -23.84
C HIS A 97 -10.90 10.63 -22.39
N ALA A 98 -10.25 9.80 -21.55
CA ALA A 98 -9.95 10.15 -20.18
C ALA A 98 -8.73 11.07 -20.09
N TYR A 99 -8.91 12.17 -19.40
CA TYR A 99 -7.89 13.18 -19.19
C TYR A 99 -6.88 12.71 -18.14
N ASP A 100 -5.61 12.64 -18.53
CA ASP A 100 -4.43 12.55 -17.63
C ASP A 100 -4.57 11.64 -16.38
N GLY A 101 -5.24 10.49 -16.48
CA GLY A 101 -5.39 9.54 -15.39
C GLY A 101 -6.36 9.95 -14.26
N ILE A 102 -7.03 11.09 -14.36
CA ILE A 102 -8.04 11.53 -13.40
C ILE A 102 -9.43 11.32 -13.99
N LEU A 103 -10.25 10.52 -13.31
CA LEU A 103 -11.68 10.35 -13.64
C LEU A 103 -12.54 11.07 -12.60
N THR A 104 -13.18 12.14 -13.01
CA THR A 104 -14.21 12.84 -12.24
C THR A 104 -15.60 12.34 -12.59
N ALA A 105 -16.58 12.64 -11.74
CA ALA A 105 -17.98 12.30 -12.02
C ALA A 105 -18.45 12.88 -13.37
N ASP A 106 -18.12 14.14 -13.66
CA ASP A 106 -18.51 14.81 -14.91
C ASP A 106 -17.92 14.11 -16.15
N ILE A 107 -16.68 13.65 -16.07
CA ILE A 107 -16.02 12.89 -17.16
C ILE A 107 -16.76 11.56 -17.37
N LEU A 108 -17.05 10.83 -16.29
CA LEU A 108 -17.75 9.55 -16.39
C LEU A 108 -19.18 9.71 -16.92
N GLU A 109 -19.89 10.76 -16.53
CA GLU A 109 -21.21 11.09 -17.07
C GLU A 109 -21.14 11.45 -18.57
N ALA A 110 -20.14 12.23 -18.99
CA ALA A 110 -19.88 12.52 -20.40
C ALA A 110 -19.53 11.25 -21.21
N MET A 111 -18.91 10.25 -20.58
CA MET A 111 -18.68 8.92 -21.17
C MET A 111 -19.94 8.03 -21.19
N GLY A 112 -21.08 8.53 -20.68
CA GLY A 112 -22.35 7.82 -20.63
C GLY A 112 -22.49 6.82 -19.50
N LEU A 113 -21.74 7.00 -18.38
CA LEU A 113 -21.91 6.19 -17.20
C LEU A 113 -23.01 6.76 -16.28
N LYS A 114 -23.65 5.88 -15.52
CA LYS A 114 -24.68 6.25 -14.53
C LYS A 114 -24.06 6.25 -13.13
N GLY A 115 -24.19 7.37 -12.42
CA GLY A 115 -23.68 7.53 -11.06
C GLY A 115 -24.61 6.92 -10.01
N LYS A 116 -24.03 6.23 -9.04
CA LYS A 116 -24.67 5.79 -7.80
C LYS A 116 -23.99 6.48 -6.63
N ILE A 117 -24.78 7.09 -5.74
CA ILE A 117 -24.25 7.71 -4.53
C ILE A 117 -24.23 6.65 -3.43
N THR A 118 -23.14 6.57 -2.69
CA THR A 118 -23.01 5.75 -1.51
C THR A 118 -22.64 6.62 -0.30
N SER A 119 -23.11 6.25 0.87
CA SER A 119 -22.71 6.88 2.14
C SER A 119 -21.29 6.49 2.58
N LEU A 120 -20.59 5.65 1.81
CA LEU A 120 -19.25 5.20 2.14
C LEU A 120 -18.24 6.35 2.04
N ALA A 121 -17.50 6.56 3.12
CA ALA A 121 -16.35 7.46 3.20
C ALA A 121 -15.08 6.66 3.52
N PRO A 122 -14.52 5.95 2.53
CA PRO A 122 -13.39 5.07 2.77
C PRO A 122 -12.11 5.85 3.08
N ASP A 123 -11.25 5.26 3.90
CA ASP A 123 -9.91 5.76 4.12
C ASP A 123 -9.11 5.83 2.82
N GLY A 124 -8.23 6.83 2.73
CA GLY A 124 -7.39 7.02 1.56
C GLY A 124 -6.32 8.09 1.75
N PHE A 125 -5.42 8.18 0.79
CA PHE A 125 -4.36 9.19 0.77
C PHE A 125 -4.87 10.48 0.11
N THR A 126 -5.45 11.36 0.89
CA THR A 126 -5.98 12.65 0.44
C THR A 126 -4.97 13.79 0.60
N ALA A 127 -4.11 13.66 1.60
CA ALA A 127 -3.06 14.61 1.91
C ALA A 127 -1.74 13.90 2.26
N SER A 128 -0.63 14.61 2.19
CA SER A 128 0.70 14.04 2.46
C SER A 128 0.85 13.48 3.88
N HIS A 129 0.16 14.07 4.84
CA HIS A 129 0.20 13.61 6.22
C HIS A 129 -0.54 12.29 6.45
N ASP A 130 -1.42 11.86 5.54
CA ASP A 130 -2.08 10.56 5.65
C ASP A 130 -1.08 9.40 5.57
N LEU A 131 0.04 9.59 4.87
CA LEU A 131 1.08 8.57 4.76
C LEU A 131 1.67 8.18 6.12
N PHE A 132 1.85 9.12 7.03
CA PHE A 132 2.35 8.78 8.37
C PHE A 132 1.22 8.55 9.38
N ARG A 133 0.11 9.26 9.27
CA ARG A 133 -1.05 9.09 10.14
C ARG A 133 -1.62 7.67 10.09
N LEU A 134 -1.70 7.10 8.88
CA LEU A 134 -2.25 5.76 8.65
C LEU A 134 -1.19 4.65 8.76
N ASN A 135 0.10 5.00 8.85
CA ASN A 135 1.19 4.04 8.67
C ASN A 135 1.11 2.84 9.64
N ARG A 136 0.92 3.11 10.94
CA ARG A 136 0.79 2.05 11.96
C ARG A 136 -0.36 1.09 11.65
N GLN A 137 -1.53 1.65 11.35
CA GLN A 137 -2.72 0.87 11.02
C GLN A 137 -2.49 0.04 9.75
N LEU A 138 -1.82 0.61 8.75
CA LEU A 138 -1.53 -0.08 7.50
C LEU A 138 -0.47 -1.17 7.66
N ILE A 139 0.52 -1.02 8.55
CA ILE A 139 1.45 -2.12 8.86
C ILE A 139 0.68 -3.34 9.40
N ALA A 140 -0.23 -3.13 10.34
CA ALA A 140 -1.05 -4.21 10.89
C ALA A 140 -1.98 -4.83 9.83
N HIS A 141 -2.67 -4.01 9.06
CA HIS A 141 -3.57 -4.47 7.99
C HIS A 141 -2.83 -5.25 6.89
N ASP A 142 -1.65 -4.79 6.47
CA ASP A 142 -0.86 -5.48 5.45
C ASP A 142 -0.38 -6.85 5.94
N LEU A 143 -0.06 -6.97 7.23
CA LEU A 143 0.30 -8.25 7.84
C LEU A 143 -0.83 -9.28 7.76
N GLU A 144 -2.10 -8.87 7.83
CA GLU A 144 -3.23 -9.80 7.66
C GLU A 144 -3.22 -10.50 6.30
N TYR A 145 -2.75 -9.82 5.24
CA TYR A 145 -2.56 -10.44 3.92
C TYR A 145 -1.30 -11.29 3.88
N LEU A 146 -0.19 -10.82 4.43
CA LEU A 146 1.09 -11.50 4.38
C LEU A 146 1.07 -12.80 5.19
N LEU A 147 0.41 -12.84 6.34
CA LEU A 147 0.23 -14.03 7.17
C LEU A 147 -0.51 -15.19 6.46
N LYS A 148 -1.26 -14.88 5.41
CA LYS A 148 -1.95 -15.92 4.61
C LYS A 148 -1.05 -16.53 3.53
N THR A 149 0.01 -15.84 3.14
CA THR A 149 0.82 -16.18 1.96
C THR A 149 2.30 -16.35 2.25
N GLU A 150 2.78 -15.87 3.39
CA GLU A 150 4.18 -15.89 3.77
C GLU A 150 4.41 -16.67 5.07
N THR A 151 5.59 -17.25 5.20
CA THR A 151 6.06 -17.87 6.43
C THR A 151 7.16 -17.01 7.05
N PHE A 152 7.12 -16.88 8.36
CA PHE A 152 8.10 -16.10 9.11
C PHE A 152 9.01 -17.00 9.93
N GLN A 153 10.26 -16.60 10.05
CA GLN A 153 11.30 -17.34 10.79
C GLN A 153 11.53 -16.74 12.18
N GLU A 154 12.05 -17.56 13.06
CA GLU A 154 12.48 -17.10 14.38
C GLU A 154 13.84 -16.37 14.30
N VAL A 155 14.08 -15.46 15.25
CA VAL A 155 15.37 -14.80 15.42
C VAL A 155 16.37 -15.80 15.96
N LYS A 156 17.44 -16.07 15.20
CA LYS A 156 18.47 -17.07 15.56
C LYS A 156 19.65 -16.49 16.33
N ASP A 157 19.85 -15.17 16.29
CA ASP A 157 20.99 -14.53 16.92
C ASP A 157 20.86 -14.53 18.45
N PRO A 158 21.80 -15.14 19.20
CA PRO A 158 21.68 -15.27 20.65
C PRO A 158 21.95 -13.96 21.43
N TYR A 159 22.48 -12.95 20.75
CA TYR A 159 22.79 -11.64 21.35
C TYR A 159 21.69 -10.63 21.12
N THR A 160 20.71 -10.95 20.26
CA THR A 160 19.54 -10.10 20.01
C THR A 160 18.50 -10.27 21.12
N ARG A 161 18.07 -9.15 21.68
CA ARG A 161 17.03 -9.12 22.69
C ARG A 161 15.69 -8.70 22.09
N VAL A 162 14.67 -9.56 22.22
CA VAL A 162 13.33 -9.33 21.67
C VAL A 162 12.30 -9.26 22.79
N TYR A 163 11.53 -8.16 22.81
CA TYR A 163 10.33 -7.97 23.62
C TYR A 163 9.12 -8.01 22.67
N GLY A 164 8.03 -8.69 23.07
CA GLY A 164 6.83 -8.83 22.23
C GLY A 164 7.06 -9.72 21.01
N LYS A 165 7.63 -10.94 21.21
CA LYS A 165 8.01 -11.86 20.13
C LYS A 165 6.87 -12.18 19.15
N ASP A 166 5.63 -12.26 19.62
CA ASP A 166 4.46 -12.60 18.83
C ASP A 166 4.11 -11.50 17.80
N ASN A 167 4.63 -10.31 17.98
CA ASN A 167 4.47 -9.18 17.07
C ASN A 167 5.71 -8.92 16.20
N LEU A 168 6.69 -9.83 16.18
CA LEU A 168 7.88 -9.72 15.34
C LEU A 168 7.79 -10.72 14.18
N PHE A 169 7.74 -10.19 12.94
CA PHE A 169 7.58 -10.95 11.71
C PHE A 169 8.84 -10.84 10.86
N VAL A 170 9.61 -11.91 10.78
CA VAL A 170 10.92 -11.95 10.10
C VAL A 170 10.80 -12.82 8.86
N SER A 171 10.83 -12.22 7.67
CA SER A 171 10.77 -12.95 6.40
C SER A 171 12.05 -13.74 6.11
N GLU A 172 11.99 -14.66 5.17
CA GLU A 172 13.13 -15.46 4.76
C GLU A 172 14.31 -14.59 4.29
N GLY A 173 15.52 -14.97 4.71
CA GLY A 173 16.75 -14.24 4.37
C GLY A 173 16.95 -12.93 5.15
N ALA A 174 15.98 -12.47 5.93
CA ALA A 174 16.18 -11.33 6.81
C ALA A 174 17.05 -11.71 8.03
N GLY A 175 17.82 -10.75 8.51
CA GLY A 175 18.77 -11.00 9.62
C GLY A 175 18.77 -9.89 10.67
N ILE A 176 18.90 -10.30 11.92
CA ILE A 176 19.07 -9.39 13.06
C ILE A 176 20.32 -9.83 13.79
N LYS A 177 21.20 -8.89 14.17
CA LYS A 177 22.43 -9.16 14.91
C LYS A 177 22.58 -8.23 16.09
N ALA A 178 22.72 -8.81 17.30
CA ALA A 178 23.04 -8.12 18.54
C ALA A 178 22.27 -6.79 18.72
N ALA A 179 20.97 -6.81 18.43
CA ALA A 179 20.07 -5.65 18.47
C ALA A 179 19.05 -5.75 19.62
N ILE A 180 18.36 -4.66 19.89
CA ILE A 180 17.21 -4.63 20.81
C ILE A 180 15.97 -4.33 20.00
N ILE A 181 15.02 -5.26 20.01
CA ILE A 181 13.75 -5.16 19.32
C ILE A 181 12.64 -5.14 20.36
N ASN A 182 11.80 -4.10 20.32
CA ASN A 182 10.61 -4.03 21.19
C ASN A 182 9.35 -3.87 20.31
N ALA A 183 8.60 -4.97 20.16
CA ALA A 183 7.36 -5.07 19.45
C ALA A 183 6.12 -5.18 20.38
N GLU A 184 6.26 -4.81 21.67
CA GLU A 184 5.14 -4.89 22.62
C GLU A 184 3.99 -3.97 22.26
N ASP A 185 4.30 -2.75 21.77
CA ASP A 185 3.31 -1.74 21.42
C ASP A 185 2.90 -1.75 19.93
N GLY A 186 3.30 -2.75 19.15
CA GLY A 186 2.89 -2.88 17.76
C GLY A 186 3.83 -3.74 16.91
N PRO A 187 3.36 -4.17 15.73
CA PRO A 187 4.08 -5.13 14.92
C PRO A 187 5.35 -4.55 14.29
N ILE A 188 6.40 -5.37 14.25
CA ILE A 188 7.63 -5.10 13.52
C ILE A 188 7.77 -6.15 12.41
N TYR A 189 7.81 -5.68 11.17
CA TYR A 189 8.00 -6.51 9.99
C TYR A 189 9.41 -6.32 9.41
N LEU A 190 10.10 -7.41 9.18
CA LEU A 190 11.35 -7.47 8.41
C LEU A 190 11.11 -8.22 7.11
N GLY A 191 11.16 -7.50 6.01
CA GLY A 191 10.99 -8.06 4.66
C GLY A 191 12.20 -8.91 4.22
N PRO A 192 12.09 -9.64 3.10
CA PRO A 192 13.13 -10.54 2.61
C PRO A 192 14.48 -9.85 2.50
N HIS A 193 15.53 -10.53 2.96
CA HIS A 193 16.92 -10.04 2.91
C HIS A 193 17.19 -8.69 3.60
N SER A 194 16.25 -8.17 4.39
CA SER A 194 16.49 -6.97 5.21
C SER A 194 17.42 -7.28 6.36
N LYS A 195 18.08 -6.24 6.90
CA LYS A 195 19.09 -6.42 7.96
C LYS A 195 18.91 -5.40 9.07
N ILE A 196 19.03 -5.85 10.31
CA ILE A 196 19.23 -4.99 11.48
C ILE A 196 20.62 -5.31 12.04
N SER A 197 21.47 -4.28 12.08
CA SER A 197 22.87 -4.42 12.50
C SER A 197 23.05 -4.24 14.01
N GLU A 198 24.25 -4.52 14.46
CA GLU A 198 24.65 -4.59 15.86
C GLU A 198 24.40 -3.27 16.61
N GLY A 199 23.83 -3.39 17.81
CA GLY A 199 23.54 -2.25 18.68
C GLY A 199 22.33 -1.41 18.26
N ALA A 200 21.64 -1.74 17.17
CA ALA A 200 20.44 -1.04 16.79
C ALA A 200 19.31 -1.27 17.80
N ILE A 201 18.46 -0.25 17.98
CA ILE A 201 17.27 -0.28 18.84
C ILE A 201 16.05 0.06 17.98
N VAL A 202 15.09 -0.86 17.92
CA VAL A 202 13.84 -0.70 17.14
C VAL A 202 12.65 -0.85 18.08
N ILE A 203 11.82 0.19 18.17
CA ILE A 203 10.72 0.26 19.15
C ILE A 203 9.42 0.66 18.44
N ASN A 204 8.30 0.02 18.75
CA ASN A 204 6.96 0.18 18.19
C ASN A 204 6.84 -0.37 16.76
N SER A 205 5.74 0.00 16.07
CA SER A 205 5.44 -0.52 14.74
C SER A 205 6.43 -0.05 13.68
N HIS A 206 7.06 -1.01 13.00
CA HIS A 206 7.97 -0.72 11.90
C HIS A 206 7.79 -1.71 10.74
N ALA A 207 7.89 -1.20 9.52
CA ALA A 207 8.09 -2.01 8.33
C ALA A 207 9.48 -1.74 7.77
N ILE A 208 10.38 -2.72 7.88
CA ILE A 208 11.72 -2.70 7.28
C ILE A 208 11.64 -3.60 6.06
N CYS A 209 11.37 -2.99 4.88
CA CYS A 209 11.06 -3.72 3.66
C CYS A 209 12.27 -4.46 3.09
N GLU A 210 12.07 -5.17 1.98
CA GLU A 210 13.08 -6.03 1.36
C GLU A 210 14.40 -5.30 1.11
N HIS A 211 15.52 -5.98 1.38
CA HIS A 211 16.89 -5.46 1.23
C HIS A 211 17.19 -4.15 2.00
N ALA A 212 16.26 -3.64 2.81
CA ALA A 212 16.53 -2.48 3.64
C ALA A 212 17.51 -2.84 4.78
N THR A 213 18.35 -1.88 5.16
CA THR A 213 19.36 -2.09 6.21
C THR A 213 19.27 -1.02 7.27
N VAL A 214 19.08 -1.45 8.52
CA VAL A 214 19.26 -0.63 9.70
C VAL A 214 20.73 -0.72 10.13
N GLN A 215 21.42 0.42 10.10
CA GLN A 215 22.84 0.53 10.34
C GLN A 215 23.19 0.30 11.83
N PRO A 216 24.46 0.00 12.17
CA PRO A 216 24.88 -0.17 13.55
C PRO A 216 24.51 1.02 14.44
N ALA A 217 24.09 0.72 15.68
CA ALA A 217 23.70 1.69 16.70
C ALA A 217 22.52 2.63 16.34
N ALA A 218 21.84 2.41 15.21
CA ALA A 218 20.66 3.20 14.84
C ALA A 218 19.53 3.05 15.87
N LYS A 219 18.77 4.12 16.10
CA LYS A 219 17.64 4.14 17.03
C LYS A 219 16.37 4.53 16.29
N LEU A 220 15.49 3.55 16.08
CA LEU A 220 14.22 3.72 15.40
C LEU A 220 13.09 3.81 16.43
N ARG A 221 12.29 4.86 16.32
CA ARG A 221 11.16 5.12 17.21
C ARG A 221 9.95 5.54 16.40
N GLY A 222 8.78 5.18 16.90
CA GLY A 222 7.52 5.52 16.27
C GLY A 222 7.20 4.63 15.09
N ASP A 223 6.11 4.92 14.46
CA ASP A 223 5.48 4.07 13.45
C ASP A 223 6.04 4.41 12.05
N SER A 224 7.10 3.72 11.62
CA SER A 224 7.83 4.08 10.40
C SER A 224 7.94 2.94 9.40
N THR A 225 7.93 3.29 8.12
CA THR A 225 8.21 2.38 7.01
C THR A 225 9.50 2.77 6.30
N PHE A 226 10.41 1.82 6.20
CA PHE A 226 11.64 1.91 5.41
C PHE A 226 11.46 1.05 4.17
N GLY A 227 11.27 1.72 3.02
CA GLY A 227 11.01 1.05 1.75
C GLY A 227 12.16 0.15 1.29
N PRO A 228 12.00 -0.57 0.17
CA PRO A 228 13.03 -1.46 -0.35
C PRO A 228 14.37 -0.73 -0.58
N TRP A 229 15.47 -1.42 -0.24
CA TRP A 229 16.85 -0.95 -0.46
C TRP A 229 17.27 0.29 0.33
N VAL A 230 16.45 0.76 1.25
CA VAL A 230 16.79 1.91 2.12
C VAL A 230 17.87 1.51 3.12
N LYS A 231 18.82 2.40 3.35
CA LYS A 231 19.76 2.33 4.46
C LYS A 231 19.41 3.42 5.46
N VAL A 232 19.19 3.06 6.70
CA VAL A 232 18.72 3.97 7.75
C VAL A 232 19.61 3.93 8.97
N GLY A 233 19.89 5.11 9.53
CA GLY A 233 20.80 5.26 10.66
C GLY A 233 22.26 5.19 10.23
N GLY A 234 23.13 5.23 11.22
CA GLY A 234 24.55 5.45 11.07
C GLY A 234 24.92 6.87 11.53
N GLU A 235 26.15 7.06 11.88
CA GLU A 235 26.68 8.38 12.23
C GLU A 235 26.93 9.22 10.96
#